data_a00ae1df2ec11c9000e2d588dbbaaf5b
#
_entry.id   a00ae1df2ec11c9000e2d588dbbaaf5b
#
_cell.length_a   1.000
_cell.length_b   1.000
_cell.length_c   1.000
_cell.angle_alpha   90.00
_cell.angle_beta   90.00
_cell.angle_gamma   90.00
#
_symmetry.space_group_name_H-M   'P 1'
#
loop_
_entity.id
_entity.type
_entity.pdbx_description
1 polymer ?
#
loop_
_entity_poly.entity_id
_entity_poly.type
_entity_poly.pdbx_seq_one_letter_code
_entity_poly.pdbx_strand_id
1 'polypeptide(L)'
;TLCSVGGYYYFHRTPKLTDKDTIVLADFTNKTGDPVFDGTLRQGMAVQLEQSPFLSLVSEERIQQVLRLMGQPADARLTPEVAREICERTGSSAVLDGSIASLGSQYVLGLLAKNCRSGNVLAEEQVQATRKEDVLNALGQMASKFRTRVGESLTTVAAHNTTLAEATTPSIEALKAYSAGFEVFSASGPNAAMPFFKHAIELDPKFASAYAVLGRFYGEIGESVLSAENTSKAYELRDRASDNEKFFISASYDTQVTGNLQKAEQTCALWSRAYPRAKDPRLFFSGLIYSPFGEYEDSVEEAKIASRPHPDFG
;
A
#
# COMPACT_ATOMS: atom_id res chain seq x y z
N THR A 1 3.67 -42.87 -23.01
CA THR A 1 4.69 -41.82 -22.77
C THR A 1 4.16 -40.40 -22.84
N LEU A 2 3.05 -40.13 -23.54
CA LEU A 2 2.43 -38.79 -23.62
C LEU A 2 1.64 -38.41 -22.32
N CYS A 3 1.06 -39.37 -21.61
CA CYS A 3 0.33 -39.12 -20.35
C CYS A 3 1.25 -38.79 -19.17
N SER A 4 2.50 -39.24 -19.17
CA SER A 4 3.46 -38.95 -18.09
C SER A 4 4.02 -37.54 -18.15
N VAL A 5 4.13 -36.94 -19.32
CA VAL A 5 4.60 -35.56 -19.50
C VAL A 5 3.50 -34.56 -19.11
N GLY A 6 2.24 -34.83 -19.47
CA GLY A 6 1.10 -34.01 -19.07
C GLY A 6 0.86 -33.98 -17.57
N GLY A 7 1.02 -35.13 -16.88
CA GLY A 7 0.96 -35.24 -15.43
C GLY A 7 2.07 -34.47 -14.72
N TYR A 8 3.30 -34.53 -15.24
CA TYR A 8 4.44 -33.80 -14.68
C TYR A 8 4.21 -32.26 -14.72
N TYR A 9 3.74 -31.71 -15.85
CA TYR A 9 3.41 -30.29 -16.01
C TYR A 9 2.21 -29.86 -15.17
N TYR A 10 1.22 -30.71 -14.96
CA TYR A 10 0.05 -30.41 -14.13
C TYR A 10 0.42 -30.36 -12.63
N PHE A 11 1.29 -31.25 -12.13
CA PHE A 11 1.74 -31.27 -10.74
C PHE A 11 2.83 -30.24 -10.42
N HIS A 12 3.45 -29.60 -11.43
CA HIS A 12 4.52 -28.60 -11.25
C HIS A 12 4.05 -27.16 -11.57
N ARG A 13 2.75 -26.96 -11.77
CA ARG A 13 2.22 -25.58 -11.80
C ARG A 13 2.33 -25.00 -10.40
N THR A 14 3.26 -24.04 -10.21
CA THR A 14 3.28 -23.18 -9.03
C THR A 14 1.88 -22.60 -8.83
N PRO A 15 1.25 -22.74 -7.67
CA PRO A 15 -0.04 -22.17 -7.40
C PRO A 15 0.07 -20.65 -7.58
N LYS A 16 -0.72 -20.09 -8.49
CA LYS A 16 -0.79 -18.65 -8.73
C LYS A 16 -1.82 -18.06 -7.78
N LEU A 17 -1.60 -16.81 -7.38
CA LEU A 17 -2.61 -16.04 -6.68
C LEU A 17 -3.75 -15.71 -7.65
N THR A 18 -4.92 -15.47 -7.09
CA THR A 18 -6.12 -15.01 -7.81
C THR A 18 -6.48 -13.60 -7.37
N ASP A 19 -7.36 -12.95 -8.09
CA ASP A 19 -7.91 -11.64 -7.74
C ASP A 19 -8.75 -11.64 -6.45
N LYS A 20 -9.02 -12.82 -5.86
CA LYS A 20 -9.70 -12.98 -4.56
C LYS A 20 -8.75 -13.10 -3.39
N ASP A 21 -7.46 -13.33 -3.65
CA ASP A 21 -6.47 -13.56 -2.61
C ASP A 21 -6.02 -12.25 -1.97
N THR A 22 -5.80 -12.28 -0.66
CA THR A 22 -5.15 -11.19 0.10
C THR A 22 -3.76 -11.62 0.55
N ILE A 23 -2.90 -10.65 0.73
CA ILE A 23 -1.48 -10.83 1.03
C ILE A 23 -1.11 -10.04 2.28
N VAL A 24 -0.35 -10.64 3.18
CA VAL A 24 0.30 -9.94 4.29
C VAL A 24 1.73 -9.59 3.89
N LEU A 25 2.09 -8.32 3.93
CA LEU A 25 3.45 -7.85 3.70
C LEU A 25 4.19 -7.73 5.05
N ALA A 26 5.22 -8.56 5.23
CA ALA A 26 6.10 -8.50 6.40
C ALA A 26 7.07 -7.31 6.31
N ASP A 27 7.67 -6.97 7.45
CA ASP A 27 8.77 -6.00 7.47
C ASP A 27 10.01 -6.57 6.76
N PHE A 28 10.73 -5.71 6.07
CA PHE A 28 11.96 -6.12 5.43
C PHE A 28 13.05 -6.45 6.47
N THR A 29 13.71 -7.58 6.28
CA THR A 29 14.92 -7.92 7.03
C THR A 29 16.09 -7.12 6.49
N ASN A 30 16.52 -6.12 7.26
CA ASN A 30 17.64 -5.26 6.92
C ASN A 30 18.95 -5.83 7.47
N LYS A 31 19.87 -6.22 6.57
CA LYS A 31 21.23 -6.70 6.87
C LYS A 31 22.31 -5.76 6.36
N THR A 32 21.97 -4.52 6.02
CA THR A 32 22.93 -3.54 5.52
C THR A 32 23.65 -2.78 6.64
N GLY A 33 23.02 -2.69 7.81
CA GLY A 33 23.46 -1.83 8.91
C GLY A 33 23.04 -0.35 8.77
N ASP A 34 22.45 0.07 7.63
CA ASP A 34 21.92 1.42 7.44
C ASP A 34 20.43 1.46 7.87
N PRO A 35 20.09 2.19 8.96
CA PRO A 35 18.73 2.23 9.46
C PRO A 35 17.74 2.97 8.55
N VAL A 36 18.20 3.58 7.44
CA VAL A 36 17.30 4.22 6.49
C VAL A 36 16.37 3.22 5.82
N PHE A 37 16.76 1.96 5.73
CA PHE A 37 15.95 0.91 5.11
C PHE A 37 14.90 0.30 6.03
N ASP A 38 14.97 0.58 7.35
CA ASP A 38 14.00 0.06 8.32
C ASP A 38 12.63 0.73 8.13
N GLY A 39 11.57 -0.07 7.95
CA GLY A 39 10.22 0.40 7.64
C GLY A 39 10.05 0.95 6.22
N THR A 40 11.05 1.67 5.70
CA THR A 40 11.01 2.37 4.41
C THR A 40 10.73 1.44 3.22
N LEU A 41 11.40 0.29 3.17
CA LEU A 41 11.24 -0.65 2.05
C LEU A 41 9.88 -1.35 2.08
N ARG A 42 9.33 -1.61 3.26
CA ARG A 42 7.96 -2.13 3.39
C ARG A 42 6.95 -1.13 2.84
N GLN A 43 7.06 0.14 3.21
CA GLN A 43 6.20 1.22 2.70
C GLN A 43 6.33 1.36 1.17
N GLY A 44 7.55 1.42 0.65
CA GLY A 44 7.78 1.50 -0.79
C GLY A 44 7.23 0.29 -1.55
N MET A 45 7.35 -0.92 -0.99
CA MET A 45 6.79 -2.14 -1.58
C MET A 45 5.25 -2.10 -1.54
N ALA A 46 4.64 -1.65 -0.45
CA ALA A 46 3.19 -1.50 -0.35
C ALA A 46 2.66 -0.59 -1.45
N VAL A 47 3.22 0.62 -1.61
CA VAL A 47 2.84 1.56 -2.68
C VAL A 47 2.95 0.94 -4.08
N GLN A 48 3.99 0.16 -4.34
CA GLN A 48 4.17 -0.50 -5.65
C GLN A 48 3.17 -1.64 -5.88
N LEU A 49 2.82 -2.40 -4.85
CA LEU A 49 1.86 -3.50 -4.94
C LEU A 49 0.41 -2.99 -5.03
N GLU A 50 0.10 -1.89 -4.34
CA GLU A 50 -1.22 -1.23 -4.35
C GLU A 50 -1.57 -0.54 -5.68
N GLN A 51 -0.60 -0.37 -6.58
CA GLN A 51 -0.87 0.01 -7.97
C GLN A 51 -1.56 -1.12 -8.76
N SER A 52 -1.52 -2.36 -8.26
CA SER A 52 -2.17 -3.50 -8.90
C SER A 52 -3.67 -3.53 -8.62
N PRO A 53 -4.54 -3.53 -9.63
CA PRO A 53 -5.96 -3.82 -9.42
C PRO A 53 -6.21 -5.30 -9.11
N PHE A 54 -5.21 -6.16 -9.30
CA PHE A 54 -5.27 -7.61 -9.09
C PHE A 54 -4.90 -8.01 -7.66
N LEU A 55 -3.87 -7.40 -7.07
CA LEU A 55 -3.40 -7.72 -5.71
C LEU A 55 -4.16 -6.92 -4.66
N SER A 56 -4.26 -7.49 -3.45
CA SER A 56 -4.81 -6.78 -2.29
C SER A 56 -3.96 -7.09 -1.07
N LEU A 57 -3.47 -6.03 -0.42
CA LEU A 57 -2.77 -6.15 0.86
C LEU A 57 -3.78 -6.14 2.02
N VAL A 58 -3.44 -6.87 3.09
CA VAL A 58 -4.16 -6.73 4.36
C VAL A 58 -3.87 -5.35 4.92
N SER A 59 -4.92 -4.59 5.26
CA SER A 59 -4.76 -3.21 5.75
C SER A 59 -4.09 -3.15 7.12
N GLU A 60 -3.41 -2.04 7.41
CA GLU A 60 -2.72 -1.80 8.69
C GLU A 60 -3.68 -1.91 9.88
N GLU A 61 -4.91 -1.38 9.77
CA GLU A 61 -5.92 -1.46 10.84
C GLU A 61 -6.26 -2.93 11.15
N ARG A 62 -6.35 -3.77 10.12
CA ARG A 62 -6.62 -5.20 10.30
C ARG A 62 -5.43 -5.91 10.92
N ILE A 63 -4.22 -5.57 10.50
CA ILE A 63 -2.97 -6.09 11.09
C ILE A 63 -2.93 -5.75 12.58
N GLN A 64 -3.14 -4.50 12.95
CA GLN A 64 -3.16 -4.05 14.34
C GLN A 64 -4.24 -4.72 15.18
N GLN A 65 -5.45 -4.89 14.61
CA GLN A 65 -6.51 -5.63 15.28
C GLN A 65 -6.08 -7.06 15.61
N VAL A 66 -5.44 -7.74 14.67
CA VAL A 66 -4.96 -9.11 14.88
C VAL A 66 -3.81 -9.14 15.88
N LEU A 67 -2.85 -8.20 15.81
CA LEU A 67 -1.76 -8.08 16.79
C LEU A 67 -2.31 -7.92 18.21
N ARG A 68 -3.32 -7.07 18.42
CA ARG A 68 -3.98 -6.94 19.73
C ARG A 68 -4.62 -8.25 20.20
N LEU A 69 -5.26 -9.00 19.29
CA LEU A 69 -5.83 -10.32 19.60
C LEU A 69 -4.75 -11.38 19.90
N MET A 70 -3.53 -11.17 19.41
CA MET A 70 -2.36 -11.99 19.75
C MET A 70 -1.66 -11.55 21.04
N GLY A 71 -2.15 -10.49 21.70
CA GLY A 71 -1.50 -9.91 22.88
C GLY A 71 -0.19 -9.15 22.56
N GLN A 72 -0.01 -8.77 21.28
CA GLN A 72 1.15 -8.01 20.83
C GLN A 72 0.83 -6.51 20.80
N PRO A 73 1.83 -5.62 20.95
CA PRO A 73 1.67 -4.19 20.68
C PRO A 73 1.18 -3.94 19.25
N ALA A 74 0.39 -2.87 19.05
CA ALA A 74 -0.14 -2.53 17.73
C ALA A 74 0.95 -2.15 16.71
N ASP A 75 2.11 -1.71 17.21
CA ASP A 75 3.32 -1.36 16.46
C ASP A 75 4.39 -2.46 16.48
N ALA A 76 4.00 -3.69 16.85
CA ALA A 76 4.92 -4.81 16.86
C ALA A 76 5.51 -5.06 15.46
N ARG A 77 6.80 -5.32 15.41
CA ARG A 77 7.50 -5.64 14.15
C ARG A 77 6.89 -6.89 13.50
N LEU A 78 6.55 -6.77 12.23
CA LEU A 78 6.00 -7.86 11.44
C LEU A 78 7.12 -8.78 10.92
N THR A 79 7.73 -9.55 11.84
CA THR A 79 8.67 -10.61 11.42
C THR A 79 7.96 -11.62 10.52
N PRO A 80 8.69 -12.43 9.72
CA PRO A 80 8.07 -13.46 8.89
C PRO A 80 7.12 -14.40 9.67
N GLU A 81 7.45 -14.71 10.92
CA GLU A 81 6.64 -15.57 11.80
C GLU A 81 5.34 -14.87 12.22
N VAL A 82 5.44 -13.62 12.69
CA VAL A 82 4.28 -12.81 13.08
C VAL A 82 3.38 -12.54 11.88
N ALA A 83 3.95 -12.17 10.73
CA ALA A 83 3.21 -11.96 9.50
C ALA A 83 2.50 -13.24 9.02
N ARG A 84 3.12 -14.41 9.17
CA ARG A 84 2.48 -15.69 8.86
C ARG A 84 1.29 -15.98 9.78
N GLU A 85 1.43 -15.75 11.08
CA GLU A 85 0.32 -15.94 12.02
C GLU A 85 -0.84 -14.99 11.71
N ILE A 86 -0.54 -13.72 11.38
CA ILE A 86 -1.55 -12.76 10.92
C ILE A 86 -2.24 -13.25 9.65
N CYS A 87 -1.47 -13.78 8.69
CA CYS A 87 -1.98 -14.33 7.45
C CYS A 87 -2.98 -15.47 7.69
N GLU A 88 -2.64 -16.41 8.58
CA GLU A 88 -3.52 -17.52 8.95
C GLU A 88 -4.80 -17.03 9.64
N ARG A 89 -4.69 -16.07 10.56
CA ARG A 89 -5.84 -15.50 11.31
C ARG A 89 -6.75 -14.62 10.46
N THR A 90 -6.20 -13.96 9.43
CA THR A 90 -6.99 -13.14 8.50
C THR A 90 -7.60 -13.95 7.37
N GLY A 91 -7.22 -15.24 7.23
CA GLY A 91 -7.62 -16.06 6.10
C GLY A 91 -6.94 -15.67 4.79
N SER A 92 -5.86 -14.91 4.85
CA SER A 92 -5.08 -14.51 3.68
C SER A 92 -4.37 -15.68 3.03
N SER A 93 -3.98 -15.54 1.77
CA SER A 93 -3.41 -16.64 0.97
C SER A 93 -1.89 -16.68 1.02
N ALA A 94 -1.25 -15.54 1.14
CA ALA A 94 0.21 -15.44 1.10
C ALA A 94 0.79 -14.44 2.09
N VAL A 95 2.01 -14.73 2.52
CA VAL A 95 2.89 -13.78 3.20
C VAL A 95 4.06 -13.44 2.28
N LEU A 96 4.43 -12.16 2.25
CA LEU A 96 5.58 -11.63 1.52
C LEU A 96 6.67 -11.25 2.51
N ASP A 97 7.82 -11.92 2.40
CA ASP A 97 9.02 -11.67 3.18
C ASP A 97 10.02 -10.89 2.33
N GLY A 98 10.30 -9.64 2.71
CA GLY A 98 11.30 -8.80 2.06
C GLY A 98 12.65 -8.86 2.78
N SER A 99 13.74 -8.69 2.03
CA SER A 99 15.08 -8.56 2.61
C SER A 99 15.96 -7.59 1.81
N ILE A 100 16.90 -6.96 2.50
CA ILE A 100 18.00 -6.20 1.89
C ILE A 100 19.31 -6.52 2.60
N ALA A 101 20.37 -6.68 1.82
CA ALA A 101 21.74 -6.87 2.31
C ALA A 101 22.72 -6.08 1.47
N SER A 102 23.85 -5.66 2.06
CA SER A 102 24.97 -5.07 1.35
C SER A 102 25.96 -6.17 0.93
N LEU A 103 26.43 -6.09 -0.32
CA LEU A 103 27.49 -6.95 -0.86
C LEU A 103 28.57 -6.06 -1.49
N GLY A 104 29.60 -5.74 -0.70
CA GLY A 104 30.57 -4.71 -1.08
C GLY A 104 29.90 -3.34 -1.16
N SER A 105 29.99 -2.67 -2.31
CA SER A 105 29.32 -1.39 -2.58
C SER A 105 27.89 -1.53 -3.11
N GLN A 106 27.42 -2.75 -3.35
CA GLN A 106 26.09 -3.01 -3.93
C GLN A 106 25.09 -3.44 -2.88
N TYR A 107 23.80 -3.30 -3.20
CA TYR A 107 22.69 -3.77 -2.41
C TYR A 107 21.97 -4.90 -3.15
N VAL A 108 21.60 -5.95 -2.42
CA VAL A 108 20.81 -7.06 -2.92
C VAL A 108 19.48 -7.08 -2.19
N LEU A 109 18.38 -6.94 -2.94
CA LEU A 109 17.03 -7.02 -2.42
C LEU A 109 16.44 -8.37 -2.80
N GLY A 110 15.75 -9.02 -1.86
CA GLY A 110 15.02 -10.26 -2.06
C GLY A 110 13.56 -10.11 -1.65
N LEU A 111 12.67 -10.80 -2.35
CA LEU A 111 11.25 -10.91 -2.03
C LEU A 111 10.82 -12.37 -2.17
N LEU A 112 10.27 -12.94 -1.11
CA LEU A 112 9.83 -14.32 -1.05
C LEU A 112 8.35 -14.38 -0.66
N ALA A 113 7.52 -14.92 -1.56
CA ALA A 113 6.11 -15.17 -1.30
C ALA A 113 5.90 -16.62 -0.90
N LYS A 114 5.23 -16.86 0.23
CA LYS A 114 4.85 -18.17 0.72
C LYS A 114 3.36 -18.28 0.97
N ASN A 115 2.79 -19.42 0.64
CA ASN A 115 1.44 -19.75 1.06
C ASN A 115 1.41 -19.91 2.59
N CYS A 116 0.49 -19.22 3.27
CA CYS A 116 0.46 -19.18 4.74
C CYS A 116 0.20 -20.53 5.38
N ARG A 117 -0.70 -21.33 4.80
CA ARG A 117 -1.10 -22.63 5.35
C ARG A 117 -0.08 -23.72 5.08
N SER A 118 0.36 -23.84 3.83
CA SER A 118 1.25 -24.92 3.41
C SER A 118 2.73 -24.60 3.59
N GLY A 119 3.10 -23.31 3.69
CA GLY A 119 4.49 -22.85 3.68
C GLY A 119 5.18 -22.96 2.30
N ASN A 120 4.47 -23.42 1.27
CA ASN A 120 5.03 -23.59 -0.06
C ASN A 120 5.39 -22.21 -0.67
N VAL A 121 6.53 -22.17 -1.35
CA VAL A 121 6.97 -20.98 -2.10
C VAL A 121 6.07 -20.80 -3.31
N LEU A 122 5.48 -19.60 -3.42
CA LEU A 122 4.64 -19.18 -4.55
C LEU A 122 5.45 -18.41 -5.59
N ALA A 123 6.36 -17.55 -5.13
CA ALA A 123 7.25 -16.75 -5.96
C ALA A 123 8.49 -16.34 -5.17
N GLU A 124 9.59 -16.16 -5.88
CA GLU A 124 10.83 -15.61 -5.36
C GLU A 124 11.43 -14.67 -6.39
N GLU A 125 11.79 -13.47 -5.96
CA GLU A 125 12.43 -12.44 -6.79
C GLU A 125 13.67 -11.90 -6.09
N GLN A 126 14.70 -11.62 -6.88
CA GLN A 126 15.91 -10.95 -6.43
C GLN A 126 16.32 -9.89 -7.44
N VAL A 127 16.75 -8.75 -6.93
CA VAL A 127 17.29 -7.65 -7.71
C VAL A 127 18.50 -7.03 -7.03
N GLN A 128 19.31 -6.30 -7.80
CA GLN A 128 20.49 -5.62 -7.29
C GLN A 128 20.39 -4.13 -7.56
N ALA A 129 20.88 -3.33 -6.63
CA ALA A 129 21.08 -1.90 -6.78
C ALA A 129 22.57 -1.58 -6.61
N THR A 130 23.12 -0.77 -7.51
CA THR A 130 24.56 -0.46 -7.52
C THR A 130 24.92 0.53 -6.42
N ARG A 131 23.99 1.41 -6.08
CA ARG A 131 24.14 2.47 -5.07
C ARG A 131 22.89 2.57 -4.23
N LYS A 132 22.95 3.29 -3.11
CA LYS A 132 21.82 3.54 -2.21
C LYS A 132 20.65 4.22 -2.93
N GLU A 133 20.94 5.19 -3.78
CA GLU A 133 19.95 5.96 -4.55
C GLU A 133 19.19 5.10 -5.57
N ASP A 134 19.77 3.98 -5.98
CA ASP A 134 19.16 3.05 -6.94
C ASP A 134 18.23 2.03 -6.27
N VAL A 135 18.21 1.95 -4.92
CA VAL A 135 17.45 0.94 -4.15
C VAL A 135 15.94 1.06 -4.39
N LEU A 136 15.38 2.27 -4.40
CA LEU A 136 13.95 2.48 -4.64
C LEU A 136 13.54 2.05 -6.05
N ASN A 137 14.39 2.29 -7.04
CA ASN A 137 14.14 1.85 -8.41
C ASN A 137 14.22 0.31 -8.54
N ALA A 138 15.19 -0.31 -7.88
CA ALA A 138 15.32 -1.77 -7.82
C ALA A 138 14.09 -2.41 -7.11
N LEU A 139 13.58 -1.78 -6.05
CA LEU A 139 12.39 -2.21 -5.34
C LEU A 139 11.16 -2.21 -6.27
N GLY A 140 10.95 -1.15 -7.06
CA GLY A 140 9.87 -1.05 -8.05
C GLY A 140 9.97 -2.13 -9.13
N GLN A 141 11.18 -2.40 -9.64
CA GLN A 141 11.42 -3.48 -10.60
C GLN A 141 11.09 -4.86 -10.00
N MET A 142 11.45 -5.09 -8.73
CA MET A 142 11.15 -6.33 -8.03
C MET A 142 9.65 -6.53 -7.86
N ALA A 143 8.92 -5.48 -7.48
CA ALA A 143 7.46 -5.50 -7.38
C ALA A 143 6.79 -5.86 -8.72
N SER A 144 7.21 -5.25 -9.83
CA SER A 144 6.66 -5.52 -11.18
C SER A 144 6.89 -6.96 -11.61
N LYS A 145 8.10 -7.50 -11.39
CA LYS A 145 8.42 -8.90 -11.68
C LYS A 145 7.56 -9.84 -10.83
N PHE A 146 7.42 -9.55 -9.54
CA PHE A 146 6.61 -10.32 -8.62
C PHE A 146 5.14 -10.37 -9.07
N ARG A 147 4.53 -9.21 -9.39
CA ARG A 147 3.15 -9.09 -9.87
C ARG A 147 2.90 -10.03 -11.06
N THR A 148 3.79 -10.00 -12.06
CA THR A 148 3.70 -10.90 -13.22
C THR A 148 3.83 -12.37 -12.82
N ARG A 149 4.76 -12.69 -11.92
CA ARG A 149 5.01 -14.08 -11.52
C ARG A 149 3.84 -14.71 -10.78
N VAL A 150 3.15 -13.94 -9.94
CA VAL A 150 1.99 -14.43 -9.19
C VAL A 150 0.70 -14.47 -9.99
N GLY A 151 0.69 -14.00 -11.24
CA GLY A 151 -0.41 -14.21 -12.16
C GLY A 151 -1.04 -12.97 -12.78
N GLU A 152 -0.60 -11.76 -12.40
CA GLU A 152 -1.08 -10.54 -13.05
C GLU A 152 -0.61 -10.46 -14.50
N SER A 153 -1.48 -9.99 -15.40
CA SER A 153 -1.13 -9.92 -16.81
C SER A 153 -0.07 -8.85 -17.10
N LEU A 154 0.80 -9.10 -18.07
CA LEU A 154 1.81 -8.12 -18.48
C LEU A 154 1.17 -6.78 -18.90
N THR A 155 0.01 -6.83 -19.54
CA THR A 155 -0.73 -5.64 -19.96
C THR A 155 -1.20 -4.83 -18.77
N THR A 156 -1.73 -5.50 -17.73
CA THR A 156 -2.16 -4.84 -16.49
C THR A 156 -0.97 -4.24 -15.74
N VAL A 157 0.13 -5.00 -15.61
CA VAL A 157 1.35 -4.50 -14.98
C VAL A 157 1.87 -3.27 -15.74
N ALA A 158 1.93 -3.30 -17.07
CA ALA A 158 2.40 -2.17 -17.86
C ALA A 158 1.51 -0.92 -17.73
N ALA A 159 0.19 -1.11 -17.64
CA ALA A 159 -0.77 -0.01 -17.49
C ALA A 159 -0.74 0.63 -16.08
N HIS A 160 -0.39 -0.14 -15.05
CA HIS A 160 -0.41 0.27 -13.64
C HIS A 160 0.96 0.09 -12.99
N ASN A 161 1.99 0.71 -13.56
CA ASN A 161 3.38 0.58 -13.09
C ASN A 161 4.12 1.92 -13.16
N THR A 162 3.63 2.91 -12.42
CA THR A 162 4.38 4.14 -12.17
C THR A 162 5.59 3.81 -11.31
N THR A 163 6.77 4.30 -11.67
CA THR A 163 7.99 4.05 -10.86
C THR A 163 7.82 4.61 -9.45
N LEU A 164 8.45 4.01 -8.45
CA LEU A 164 8.32 4.45 -7.06
C LEU A 164 8.76 5.91 -6.89
N ALA A 165 9.79 6.34 -7.62
CA ALA A 165 10.26 7.73 -7.62
C ALA A 165 9.25 8.72 -8.22
N GLU A 166 8.44 8.28 -9.18
CA GLU A 166 7.37 9.08 -9.78
C GLU A 166 6.07 8.99 -8.96
N ALA A 167 5.77 7.81 -8.40
CA ALA A 167 4.58 7.59 -7.60
C ALA A 167 4.66 8.20 -6.20
N THR A 168 5.87 8.40 -5.64
CA THR A 168 6.08 8.93 -4.29
C THR A 168 7.17 10.00 -4.28
N THR A 169 8.41 9.58 -4.04
CA THR A 169 9.60 10.43 -3.94
C THR A 169 10.84 9.66 -4.40
N PRO A 170 11.81 10.31 -5.05
CA PRO A 170 13.12 9.72 -5.33
C PRO A 170 14.03 9.69 -4.09
N SER A 171 13.69 10.42 -3.01
CA SER A 171 14.48 10.49 -1.78
C SER A 171 14.08 9.37 -0.82
N ILE A 172 15.02 8.48 -0.52
CA ILE A 172 14.81 7.41 0.45
C ILE A 172 14.63 7.95 1.86
N GLU A 173 15.27 9.08 2.18
CA GLU A 173 15.14 9.78 3.46
C GLU A 173 13.72 10.39 3.60
N ALA A 174 13.18 10.97 2.53
CA ALA A 174 11.79 11.48 2.52
C ALA A 174 10.78 10.32 2.67
N LEU A 175 11.01 9.20 1.98
CA LEU A 175 10.15 8.02 2.11
C LEU A 175 10.26 7.42 3.53
N LYS A 176 11.44 7.44 4.16
CA LYS A 176 11.61 7.01 5.55
C LYS A 176 10.82 7.89 6.51
N ALA A 177 10.91 9.21 6.38
CA ALA A 177 10.13 10.12 7.21
C ALA A 177 8.62 9.89 7.03
N TYR A 178 8.17 9.68 5.80
CA TYR A 178 6.78 9.36 5.46
C TYR A 178 6.32 8.04 6.09
N SER A 179 7.12 6.98 6.00
CA SER A 179 6.85 5.69 6.64
C SER A 179 6.73 5.79 8.16
N ALA A 180 7.70 6.47 8.79
CA ALA A 180 7.66 6.71 10.24
C ALA A 180 6.42 7.51 10.67
N GLY A 181 5.93 8.41 9.81
CA GLY A 181 4.67 9.11 10.03
C GLY A 181 3.48 8.16 10.17
N PHE A 182 3.37 7.14 9.34
CA PHE A 182 2.30 6.14 9.44
C PHE A 182 2.45 5.23 10.67
N GLU A 183 3.68 4.83 11.02
CA GLU A 183 3.92 4.07 12.25
C GLU A 183 3.45 4.85 13.48
N VAL A 184 3.81 6.15 13.57
CA VAL A 184 3.38 7.03 14.66
C VAL A 184 1.88 7.30 14.62
N PHE A 185 1.29 7.48 13.44
CA PHE A 185 -0.17 7.65 13.28
C PHE A 185 -0.92 6.46 13.89
N SER A 186 -0.47 5.26 13.58
CA SER A 186 -1.07 4.02 14.05
C SER A 186 -1.05 3.87 15.58
N ALA A 187 0.03 4.36 16.23
CA ALA A 187 0.21 4.27 17.66
C ALA A 187 -0.39 5.45 18.44
N SER A 188 -0.36 6.66 17.87
CA SER A 188 -0.57 7.91 18.61
C SER A 188 -1.48 8.93 17.91
N GLY A 189 -2.01 8.59 16.73
CA GLY A 189 -2.96 9.41 15.98
C GLY A 189 -2.32 10.56 15.19
N PRO A 190 -3.17 11.39 14.53
CA PRO A 190 -2.73 12.34 13.50
C PRO A 190 -1.80 13.44 14.05
N ASN A 191 -2.09 13.99 15.23
CA ASN A 191 -1.29 15.07 15.82
C ASN A 191 0.19 14.68 16.02
N ALA A 192 0.44 13.47 16.49
CA ALA A 192 1.78 12.96 16.70
C ALA A 192 2.51 12.63 15.38
N ALA A 193 1.77 12.26 14.34
CA ALA A 193 2.31 11.87 13.04
C ALA A 193 2.67 13.06 12.13
N MET A 194 1.93 14.18 12.22
CA MET A 194 2.11 15.34 11.33
C MET A 194 3.56 15.86 11.22
N PRO A 195 4.39 15.93 12.29
CA PRO A 195 5.77 16.36 12.16
C PRO A 195 6.60 15.51 11.18
N PHE A 196 6.33 14.22 11.08
CA PHE A 196 7.03 13.31 10.18
C PHE A 196 6.69 13.57 8.71
N PHE A 197 5.42 13.83 8.40
CA PHE A 197 5.01 14.19 7.04
C PHE A 197 5.52 15.58 6.64
N LYS A 198 5.58 16.53 7.57
CA LYS A 198 6.25 17.84 7.34
C LYS A 198 7.72 17.63 7.02
N HIS A 199 8.40 16.79 7.77
CA HIS A 199 9.80 16.48 7.51
C HIS A 199 10.02 15.76 6.16
N ALA A 200 9.10 14.88 5.77
CA ALA A 200 9.14 14.29 4.43
C ALA A 200 9.02 15.34 3.31
N ILE A 201 8.19 16.37 3.50
CA ILE A 201 8.05 17.50 2.57
C ILE A 201 9.29 18.40 2.58
N GLU A 202 9.94 18.62 3.72
CA GLU A 202 11.21 19.35 3.79
C GLU A 202 12.31 18.66 2.99
N LEU A 203 12.35 17.31 3.04
CA LEU A 203 13.31 16.50 2.29
C LEU A 203 12.99 16.39 0.79
N ASP A 204 11.70 16.36 0.43
CA ASP A 204 11.22 16.45 -0.96
C ASP A 204 9.97 17.34 -1.07
N PRO A 205 10.13 18.62 -1.43
CA PRO A 205 9.00 19.56 -1.60
C PRO A 205 8.03 19.20 -2.72
N LYS A 206 8.30 18.14 -3.48
CA LYS A 206 7.42 17.64 -4.55
C LYS A 206 6.73 16.33 -4.19
N PHE A 207 6.75 15.92 -2.94
CA PHE A 207 6.13 14.69 -2.46
C PHE A 207 4.60 14.87 -2.31
N ALA A 208 3.86 14.62 -3.39
CA ALA A 208 2.41 14.85 -3.45
C ALA A 208 1.63 14.13 -2.35
N SER A 209 1.93 12.84 -2.11
CA SER A 209 1.23 12.01 -1.12
C SER A 209 1.45 12.51 0.31
N ALA A 210 2.62 13.07 0.63
CA ALA A 210 2.88 13.65 1.95
C ALA A 210 1.99 14.89 2.21
N TYR A 211 1.82 15.75 1.22
CA TYR A 211 0.86 16.87 1.30
C TYR A 211 -0.58 16.38 1.43
N ALA A 212 -0.97 15.34 0.68
CA ALA A 212 -2.33 14.80 0.73
C ALA A 212 -2.67 14.24 2.12
N VAL A 213 -1.74 13.52 2.75
CA VAL A 213 -1.90 12.99 4.12
C VAL A 213 -1.98 14.12 5.14
N LEU A 214 -1.14 15.15 5.02
CA LEU A 214 -1.22 16.33 5.89
C LEU A 214 -2.55 17.06 5.73
N GLY A 215 -3.02 17.25 4.49
CA GLY A 215 -4.32 17.85 4.22
C GLY A 215 -5.46 17.09 4.91
N ARG A 216 -5.45 15.75 4.80
CA ARG A 216 -6.42 14.89 5.49
C ARG A 216 -6.34 15.05 7.02
N PHE A 217 -5.16 14.98 7.60
CA PHE A 217 -4.98 15.07 9.05
C PHE A 217 -5.38 16.44 9.60
N TYR A 218 -5.08 17.52 8.90
CA TYR A 218 -5.58 18.84 9.27
C TYR A 218 -7.11 18.92 9.22
N GLY A 219 -7.74 18.27 8.22
CA GLY A 219 -9.20 18.17 8.15
C GLY A 219 -9.80 17.39 9.32
N GLU A 220 -9.18 16.27 9.71
CA GLU A 220 -9.61 15.43 10.83
C GLU A 220 -9.57 16.18 12.19
N ILE A 221 -8.65 17.12 12.36
CA ILE A 221 -8.53 17.93 13.60
C ILE A 221 -9.23 19.29 13.50
N GLY A 222 -9.95 19.57 12.41
CA GLY A 222 -10.73 20.78 12.23
C GLY A 222 -9.97 22.01 11.71
N GLU A 223 -8.71 21.87 11.35
CA GLU A 223 -7.84 22.93 10.80
C GLU A 223 -8.11 23.09 9.28
N SER A 224 -9.30 23.57 8.92
CA SER A 224 -9.81 23.60 7.55
C SER A 224 -8.94 24.40 6.58
N VAL A 225 -8.32 25.51 7.01
CA VAL A 225 -7.44 26.32 6.17
C VAL A 225 -6.17 25.56 5.80
N LEU A 226 -5.50 24.96 6.79
CA LEU A 226 -4.30 24.15 6.56
C LEU A 226 -4.62 22.87 5.78
N SER A 227 -5.80 22.30 5.97
CA SER A 227 -6.32 21.19 5.16
C SER A 227 -6.42 21.59 3.69
N ALA A 228 -7.07 22.69 3.38
CA ALA A 228 -7.26 23.19 2.02
C ALA A 228 -5.92 23.56 1.36
N GLU A 229 -5.01 24.20 2.07
CA GLU A 229 -3.68 24.58 1.56
C GLU A 229 -2.85 23.33 1.16
N ASN A 230 -2.74 22.34 2.07
CA ASN A 230 -1.97 21.13 1.81
C ASN A 230 -2.62 20.27 0.72
N THR A 231 -3.96 20.14 0.71
CA THR A 231 -4.70 19.39 -0.30
C THR A 231 -4.58 20.06 -1.68
N SER A 232 -4.61 21.40 -1.76
CA SER A 232 -4.36 22.15 -3.00
C SER A 232 -2.95 21.87 -3.52
N LYS A 233 -1.96 21.86 -2.64
CA LYS A 233 -0.57 21.56 -3.02
C LYS A 233 -0.40 20.11 -3.51
N ALA A 234 -1.03 19.16 -2.87
CA ALA A 234 -1.08 17.76 -3.34
C ALA A 234 -1.69 17.68 -4.74
N TYR A 235 -2.80 18.40 -4.98
CA TYR A 235 -3.49 18.40 -6.27
C TYR A 235 -2.65 19.03 -7.39
N GLU A 236 -1.90 20.10 -7.12
CA GLU A 236 -0.93 20.66 -8.07
C GLU A 236 0.15 19.65 -8.47
N LEU A 237 0.58 18.82 -7.52
CA LEU A 237 1.64 17.84 -7.69
C LEU A 237 1.16 16.44 -8.09
N ARG A 238 -0.15 16.23 -8.29
CA ARG A 238 -0.77 14.91 -8.46
C ARG A 238 -0.20 14.06 -9.60
N ASP A 239 0.37 14.70 -10.64
CA ASP A 239 1.01 13.98 -11.73
C ASP A 239 2.26 13.20 -11.27
N ARG A 240 2.74 13.48 -10.05
CA ARG A 240 3.82 12.77 -9.35
C ARG A 240 3.27 11.79 -8.30
N ALA A 241 2.16 11.19 -8.57
CA ALA A 241 1.54 10.18 -7.72
C ALA A 241 1.13 8.97 -8.57
N SER A 242 0.96 7.81 -7.96
CA SER A 242 0.36 6.65 -8.61
C SER A 242 -1.09 6.94 -9.00
N ASP A 243 -1.66 6.19 -9.93
CA ASP A 243 -3.05 6.39 -10.33
C ASP A 243 -4.03 6.22 -9.17
N ASN A 244 -3.75 5.29 -8.25
CA ASN A 244 -4.53 5.11 -7.03
C ASN A 244 -4.48 6.37 -6.15
N GLU A 245 -3.29 6.93 -5.94
CA GLU A 245 -3.12 8.16 -5.16
C GLU A 245 -3.69 9.41 -5.86
N LYS A 246 -3.67 9.47 -7.21
CA LYS A 246 -4.33 10.54 -7.96
C LYS A 246 -5.82 10.60 -7.69
N PHE A 247 -6.49 9.45 -7.58
CA PHE A 247 -7.89 9.39 -7.19
C PHE A 247 -8.11 9.94 -5.78
N PHE A 248 -7.29 9.48 -4.82
CA PHE A 248 -7.34 9.96 -3.44
C PHE A 248 -7.16 11.49 -3.36
N ILE A 249 -6.11 12.02 -4.00
CA ILE A 249 -5.80 13.45 -4.04
C ILE A 249 -6.95 14.24 -4.69
N SER A 250 -7.51 13.74 -5.79
CA SER A 250 -8.59 14.43 -6.51
C SER A 250 -9.89 14.46 -5.70
N ALA A 251 -10.27 13.34 -5.09
CA ALA A 251 -11.44 13.27 -4.22
C ALA A 251 -11.28 14.16 -2.99
N SER A 252 -10.09 14.17 -2.37
CA SER A 252 -9.77 15.07 -1.25
C SER A 252 -9.86 16.55 -1.66
N TYR A 253 -9.36 16.92 -2.84
CA TYR A 253 -9.44 18.27 -3.35
C TYR A 253 -10.90 18.72 -3.59
N ASP A 254 -11.69 17.84 -4.20
CA ASP A 254 -13.09 18.14 -4.48
C ASP A 254 -13.93 18.25 -3.18
N THR A 255 -13.58 17.51 -2.11
CA THR A 255 -14.26 17.62 -0.81
C THR A 255 -13.75 18.80 0.05
N GLN A 256 -12.45 18.95 0.19
CA GLN A 256 -11.83 19.83 1.21
C GLN A 256 -11.53 21.24 0.68
N VAL A 257 -11.37 21.42 -0.66
CA VAL A 257 -10.99 22.68 -1.26
C VAL A 257 -12.17 23.31 -2.01
N THR A 258 -12.80 22.56 -2.93
CA THR A 258 -13.88 23.10 -3.76
C THR A 258 -15.27 22.94 -3.14
N GLY A 259 -15.45 21.99 -2.21
CA GLY A 259 -16.75 21.61 -1.65
C GLY A 259 -17.68 20.93 -2.68
N ASN A 260 -17.14 20.50 -3.83
CA ASN A 260 -17.93 19.87 -4.90
C ASN A 260 -18.10 18.37 -4.64
N LEU A 261 -19.05 18.03 -3.74
CA LEU A 261 -19.30 16.66 -3.35
C LEU A 261 -19.76 15.76 -4.51
N GLN A 262 -20.50 16.32 -5.50
CA GLN A 262 -20.91 15.53 -6.67
C GLN A 262 -19.73 15.10 -7.53
N LYS A 263 -18.73 15.99 -7.67
CA LYS A 263 -17.51 15.67 -8.42
C LYS A 263 -16.64 14.68 -7.65
N ALA A 264 -16.56 14.81 -6.31
CA ALA A 264 -15.90 13.85 -5.44
C ALA A 264 -16.54 12.44 -5.57
N GLU A 265 -17.87 12.37 -5.58
CA GLU A 265 -18.64 11.13 -5.80
C GLU A 265 -18.28 10.48 -7.15
N GLN A 266 -18.28 11.24 -8.24
CA GLN A 266 -17.88 10.76 -9.56
C GLN A 266 -16.43 10.22 -9.56
N THR A 267 -15.52 10.93 -8.91
CA THR A 267 -14.12 10.51 -8.76
C THR A 267 -14.01 9.19 -7.99
N CYS A 268 -14.74 9.06 -6.87
CA CYS A 268 -14.77 7.83 -6.08
C CYS A 268 -15.41 6.66 -6.84
N ALA A 269 -16.45 6.91 -7.66
CA ALA A 269 -17.06 5.89 -8.49
C ALA A 269 -16.09 5.36 -9.57
N LEU A 270 -15.32 6.25 -10.20
CA LEU A 270 -14.26 5.85 -11.13
C LEU A 270 -13.14 5.08 -10.42
N TRP A 271 -12.75 5.53 -9.23
CA TRP A 271 -11.75 4.88 -8.40
C TRP A 271 -12.16 3.45 -8.03
N SER A 272 -13.40 3.26 -7.55
CA SER A 272 -13.93 1.94 -7.22
C SER A 272 -13.98 0.99 -8.42
N ARG A 273 -14.20 1.52 -9.65
CA ARG A 273 -14.18 0.71 -10.86
C ARG A 273 -12.76 0.32 -11.28
N ALA A 274 -11.80 1.26 -11.16
CA ALA A 274 -10.40 1.01 -11.51
C ALA A 274 -9.71 0.09 -10.48
N TYR A 275 -10.06 0.24 -9.20
CA TYR A 275 -9.50 -0.50 -8.08
C TYR A 275 -10.63 -1.12 -7.23
N PRO A 276 -11.29 -2.18 -7.70
CA PRO A 276 -12.48 -2.72 -7.05
C PRO A 276 -12.25 -3.18 -5.60
N ARG A 277 -11.01 -3.50 -5.26
CA ARG A 277 -10.61 -4.00 -3.93
C ARG A 277 -10.06 -2.92 -3.00
N ALA A 278 -9.88 -1.69 -3.49
CA ALA A 278 -9.49 -0.56 -2.65
C ALA A 278 -10.61 -0.21 -1.67
N LYS A 279 -10.26 0.03 -0.41
CA LYS A 279 -11.22 0.43 0.64
C LYS A 279 -11.46 1.93 0.66
N ASP A 280 -10.46 2.71 0.27
CA ASP A 280 -10.48 4.16 0.36
C ASP A 280 -11.68 4.83 -0.34
N PRO A 281 -12.04 4.48 -1.60
CA PRO A 281 -13.20 5.10 -2.23
C PRO A 281 -14.50 4.85 -1.44
N ARG A 282 -14.66 3.69 -0.81
CA ARG A 282 -15.83 3.36 0.01
C ARG A 282 -15.88 4.13 1.32
N LEU A 283 -14.71 4.39 1.93
CA LEU A 283 -14.59 5.25 3.11
C LEU A 283 -14.92 6.71 2.77
N PHE A 284 -14.54 7.19 1.57
CA PHE A 284 -14.97 8.49 1.08
C PHE A 284 -16.47 8.57 0.88
N PHE A 285 -17.10 7.58 0.23
CA PHE A 285 -18.55 7.51 0.09
C PHE A 285 -19.25 7.57 1.45
N SER A 286 -18.84 6.70 2.38
CA SER A 286 -19.42 6.64 3.71
C SER A 286 -19.29 7.95 4.48
N GLY A 287 -18.06 8.43 4.70
CA GLY A 287 -17.79 9.51 5.64
C GLY A 287 -17.92 10.92 5.05
N LEU A 288 -17.50 11.11 3.81
CA LEU A 288 -17.31 12.44 3.22
C LEU A 288 -18.33 12.81 2.14
N ILE A 289 -19.10 11.85 1.63
CA ILE A 289 -20.05 12.08 0.55
C ILE A 289 -21.47 11.83 1.07
N TYR A 290 -21.85 10.61 1.37
CA TYR A 290 -23.24 10.28 1.75
C TYR A 290 -23.68 10.91 3.08
N SER A 291 -22.81 10.95 4.09
CA SER A 291 -23.12 11.58 5.37
C SER A 291 -23.53 13.05 5.24
N PRO A 292 -22.77 13.92 4.51
CA PRO A 292 -23.15 15.31 4.26
C PRO A 292 -24.45 15.48 3.46
N PHE A 293 -24.77 14.53 2.56
CA PHE A 293 -26.04 14.54 1.82
C PHE A 293 -27.23 14.05 2.64
N GLY A 294 -27.02 13.52 3.85
CA GLY A 294 -28.06 12.91 4.68
C GLY A 294 -28.47 11.50 4.24
N GLU A 295 -27.70 10.87 3.34
CA GLU A 295 -27.89 9.51 2.84
C GLU A 295 -27.25 8.51 3.82
N TYR A 296 -27.75 8.47 5.04
CA TYR A 296 -27.12 7.72 6.13
C TYR A 296 -27.17 6.20 5.94
N GLU A 297 -28.18 5.68 5.26
CA GLU A 297 -28.31 4.24 4.97
C GLU A 297 -27.22 3.80 4.01
N ASP A 298 -26.99 4.56 2.94
CA ASP A 298 -25.92 4.31 1.95
C ASP A 298 -24.55 4.48 2.59
N SER A 299 -24.38 5.51 3.45
CA SER A 299 -23.16 5.70 4.24
C SER A 299 -22.83 4.48 5.10
N VAL A 300 -23.82 3.93 5.82
CA VAL A 300 -23.64 2.74 6.66
C VAL A 300 -23.33 1.49 5.82
N GLU A 301 -23.96 1.33 4.66
CA GLU A 301 -23.72 0.17 3.80
C GLU A 301 -22.30 0.20 3.21
N GLU A 302 -21.83 1.34 2.72
CA GLU A 302 -20.46 1.49 2.24
C GLU A 302 -19.42 1.26 3.35
N ALA A 303 -19.67 1.75 4.56
CA ALA A 303 -18.82 1.48 5.72
C ALA A 303 -18.76 -0.01 6.07
N LYS A 304 -19.90 -0.71 6.03
CA LYS A 304 -19.95 -2.17 6.23
C LYS A 304 -19.16 -2.92 5.16
N ILE A 305 -19.29 -2.52 3.88
CA ILE A 305 -18.55 -3.15 2.78
C ILE A 305 -17.05 -2.91 2.98
N ALA A 306 -16.62 -1.69 3.28
CA ALA A 306 -15.22 -1.36 3.55
C ALA A 306 -14.62 -2.15 4.73
N SER A 307 -15.44 -2.47 5.74
CA SER A 307 -15.02 -3.20 6.94
C SER A 307 -14.96 -4.72 6.78
N ARG A 308 -15.55 -5.29 5.70
CA ARG A 308 -15.52 -6.75 5.46
C ARG A 308 -14.09 -7.23 5.25
N PRO A 309 -13.71 -8.39 5.81
CA PRO A 309 -12.36 -8.98 5.61
C PRO A 309 -12.09 -9.33 4.14
N HIS A 310 -13.13 -9.75 3.42
CA HIS A 310 -13.13 -10.02 1.99
C HIS A 310 -14.38 -9.36 1.41
N PRO A 311 -14.27 -8.26 0.66
CA PRO A 311 -15.42 -7.76 -0.06
C PRO A 311 -15.82 -8.81 -1.10
N ASP A 312 -16.95 -9.51 -0.86
CA ASP A 312 -17.57 -10.35 -1.86
C ASP A 312 -18.05 -9.42 -2.97
N PHE A 313 -17.40 -9.51 -4.11
CA PHE A 313 -17.91 -8.94 -5.35
C PHE A 313 -18.96 -9.90 -5.88
N GLY A 314 -20.23 -9.54 -5.68
CA GLY A 314 -21.37 -10.22 -6.28
C GLY A 314 -21.46 -9.96 -7.78
#